data_815689358a3b0a8cf4b0a73575f7c4da
#
_entry.id   815689358a3b0a8cf4b0a73575f7c4da
#
_cell.length_a   1.000
_cell.length_b   1.000
_cell.length_c   1.000
_cell.angle_alpha   90.00
_cell.angle_beta   90.00
_cell.angle_gamma   90.00
#
_symmetry.space_group_name_H-M   'P 1'
#
loop_
_entity.id
_entity.type
_entity.pdbx_description
1 polymer ?
#
loop_
_entity_poly.entity_id
_entity_poly.type
_entity_poly.pdbx_seq_one_letter_code
_entity_poly.pdbx_strand_id
1 'polypeptide(L)'
;SRIPAIKNYILNNPEDYTFSSLTASVDGIMKFTPAASLGEDGKLGRLYINMDSRLLINDGQHRRKAIEEALKENPDLGHEMISVVFFQDDGLKRSQQMFSDLNKNAVKPTKSLNILYDHRDKFSQFIVKLVGSVEIFEGRVELEKTSISNRSTNAFTLNGIADASLRLIGLRKSRKPTEDEKKLIKEYWEVVSKNIPEWQLLIQGKTSSSELRKSFVHTNTNCLNAIGIAGQIIIEQNPNSWKDVLKNLKKIDWSRASSDWEKRLILNGQMQKHAAGIDLAANVILQKCGISLSEDRQKIEDKL
;
A
#
# COMPACT_ATOMS: atom_id res chain seq x y z
N SER A 1 12.75 -13.48 0.23
CA SER A 1 13.02 -13.50 1.69
C SER A 1 12.80 -12.10 2.26
N ARG A 2 12.21 -11.98 3.46
CA ARG A 2 12.04 -10.71 4.19
C ARG A 2 13.31 -10.28 4.95
N ILE A 3 14.26 -11.19 5.12
CA ILE A 3 15.45 -10.98 5.95
C ILE A 3 16.30 -9.81 5.49
N PRO A 4 16.68 -9.68 4.18
CA PRO A 4 17.47 -8.55 3.71
C PRO A 4 16.78 -7.19 3.90
N ALA A 5 15.45 -7.15 3.71
CA ALA A 5 14.69 -5.91 3.92
C ALA A 5 14.70 -5.46 5.39
N ILE A 6 14.52 -6.40 6.32
CA ILE A 6 14.55 -6.13 7.76
C ILE A 6 15.98 -5.74 8.20
N LYS A 7 17.01 -6.46 7.71
CA LYS A 7 18.40 -6.11 7.98
C LYS A 7 18.73 -4.67 7.55
N ASN A 8 18.40 -4.33 6.31
CA ASN A 8 18.62 -2.99 5.79
C ASN A 8 17.82 -1.92 6.57
N TYR A 9 16.62 -2.25 7.05
CA TYR A 9 15.83 -1.37 7.90
C TYR A 9 16.57 -1.06 9.22
N ILE A 10 17.16 -2.06 9.88
CA ILE A 10 17.97 -1.88 11.09
C ILE A 10 19.19 -0.99 10.78
N LEU A 11 19.99 -1.37 9.77
CA LEU A 11 21.26 -0.71 9.46
C LEU A 11 21.07 0.74 9.01
N ASN A 12 19.96 1.05 8.32
CA ASN A 12 19.66 2.40 7.86
C ASN A 12 18.99 3.29 8.93
N ASN A 13 18.57 2.73 10.07
CA ASN A 13 17.88 3.46 11.13
C ASN A 13 18.37 3.01 12.52
N PRO A 14 19.67 3.03 12.81
CA PRO A 14 20.23 2.45 14.04
C PRO A 14 19.66 3.07 15.32
N GLU A 15 19.35 4.35 15.30
CA GLU A 15 18.83 5.10 16.47
C GLU A 15 17.29 5.05 16.61
N ASP A 16 16.58 4.50 15.59
CA ASP A 16 15.14 4.76 15.47
C ASP A 16 14.35 3.58 14.89
N TYR A 17 14.95 2.39 14.81
CA TYR A 17 14.18 1.21 14.39
C TYR A 17 13.32 0.67 15.54
N THR A 18 12.17 0.13 15.20
CA THR A 18 11.23 -0.45 16.17
C THR A 18 10.68 -1.78 15.66
N PHE A 19 10.64 -2.78 16.56
CA PHE A 19 10.01 -4.06 16.28
C PHE A 19 9.01 -4.44 17.36
N SER A 20 8.00 -5.24 16.99
CA SER A 20 7.22 -5.99 17.96
C SER A 20 8.09 -7.05 18.66
N SER A 21 7.73 -7.43 19.90
CA SER A 21 8.43 -8.46 20.66
C SER A 21 8.64 -9.75 19.87
N LEU A 22 9.79 -10.38 20.07
CA LEU A 22 9.95 -11.79 19.70
C LEU A 22 9.15 -12.65 20.68
N THR A 23 8.65 -13.80 20.23
CA THR A 23 7.97 -14.75 21.08
C THR A 23 8.69 -16.08 21.03
N ALA A 24 9.09 -16.59 22.19
CA ALA A 24 9.83 -17.82 22.31
C ALA A 24 9.26 -18.76 23.40
N SER A 25 9.24 -20.05 23.12
CA SER A 25 9.02 -21.10 24.11
C SER A 25 10.36 -21.61 24.64
N VAL A 26 10.41 -21.84 25.92
CA VAL A 26 11.61 -22.34 26.64
C VAL A 26 11.38 -23.79 27.04
N ASP A 27 12.17 -24.71 26.48
CA ASP A 27 12.23 -26.10 26.89
C ASP A 27 13.27 -26.21 28.02
N GLY A 28 12.82 -26.11 29.26
CA GLY A 28 13.65 -26.10 30.44
C GLY A 28 13.04 -25.30 31.59
N ILE A 29 13.78 -25.17 32.69
CA ILE A 29 13.29 -24.50 33.88
C ILE A 29 13.46 -23.00 33.75
N MET A 30 12.33 -22.27 33.91
CA MET A 30 12.30 -20.82 34.10
C MET A 30 11.98 -20.50 35.57
N LYS A 31 12.76 -19.60 36.20
CA LYS A 31 12.51 -19.11 37.56
C LYS A 31 12.41 -17.61 37.57
N PHE A 32 11.25 -17.09 37.94
CA PHE A 32 11.05 -15.67 38.17
C PHE A 32 11.25 -15.31 39.63
N THR A 33 12.04 -14.27 39.91
CA THR A 33 12.25 -13.72 41.23
C THR A 33 11.79 -12.25 41.22
N PRO A 34 10.69 -11.93 41.94
CA PRO A 34 10.21 -10.56 42.05
C PRO A 34 11.27 -9.64 42.69
N ALA A 35 11.34 -8.38 42.25
CA ALA A 35 12.15 -7.36 42.88
C ALA A 35 11.39 -6.77 44.09
N ALA A 36 11.91 -6.95 45.29
CA ALA A 36 11.28 -6.54 46.52
C ALA A 36 11.04 -5.03 46.66
N SER A 37 11.70 -4.22 45.83
CA SER A 37 11.62 -2.74 45.85
C SER A 37 10.56 -2.12 44.92
N LEU A 38 9.84 -2.91 44.12
CA LEU A 38 8.99 -2.41 43.01
C LEU A 38 7.51 -2.73 43.19
N GLY A 39 7.00 -2.76 44.42
CA GLY A 39 5.56 -2.85 44.71
C GLY A 39 5.08 -4.25 45.13
N GLU A 40 3.88 -4.26 45.74
CA GLU A 40 3.28 -5.48 46.32
C GLU A 40 2.85 -6.55 45.27
N ASP A 41 2.73 -6.16 43.99
CA ASP A 41 2.16 -7.02 42.95
C ASP A 41 3.13 -8.09 42.41
N GLY A 42 4.43 -8.06 42.74
CA GLY A 42 5.42 -9.06 42.32
C GLY A 42 5.58 -9.25 40.80
N LYS A 43 5.15 -8.28 40.00
CA LYS A 43 5.16 -8.40 38.52
C LYS A 43 6.46 -8.00 37.84
N LEU A 44 7.32 -7.27 38.56
CA LEU A 44 8.65 -6.87 38.10
C LEU A 44 9.72 -7.70 38.83
N GLY A 45 10.74 -8.10 38.12
CA GLY A 45 11.77 -8.95 38.71
C GLY A 45 12.78 -9.46 37.71
N ARG A 46 13.49 -10.52 38.12
CA ARG A 46 14.49 -11.20 37.29
C ARG A 46 13.96 -12.56 36.85
N LEU A 47 14.08 -12.82 35.55
CA LEU A 47 13.83 -14.14 34.97
C LEU A 47 15.14 -14.86 34.76
N TYR A 48 15.26 -16.05 35.35
CA TYR A 48 16.38 -16.97 35.18
C TYR A 48 15.95 -18.08 34.23
N ILE A 49 16.73 -18.31 33.19
CA ILE A 49 16.55 -19.42 32.24
C ILE A 49 17.81 -20.24 32.29
N ASN A 50 17.68 -21.58 32.46
CA ASN A 50 18.83 -22.47 32.44
C ASN A 50 19.52 -22.38 31.06
N MET A 51 20.85 -22.28 31.06
CA MET A 51 21.66 -22.17 29.84
C MET A 51 21.56 -23.42 28.94
N ASP A 52 21.20 -24.57 29.48
CA ASP A 52 20.95 -25.81 28.72
C ASP A 52 19.55 -25.82 28.07
N SER A 53 18.70 -24.84 28.36
CA SER A 53 17.35 -24.74 27.81
C SER A 53 17.38 -24.47 26.32
N ARG A 54 16.52 -25.14 25.59
CA ARG A 54 16.29 -24.85 24.17
C ARG A 54 15.22 -23.75 24.01
N LEU A 55 15.49 -22.81 23.13
CA LEU A 55 14.56 -21.74 22.78
C LEU A 55 13.95 -22.00 21.41
N LEU A 56 12.63 -22.19 21.36
CA LEU A 56 11.88 -22.27 20.11
C LEU A 56 11.20 -20.92 19.85
N ILE A 57 11.58 -20.26 18.78
CA ILE A 57 10.97 -18.98 18.40
C ILE A 57 9.62 -19.23 17.70
N ASN A 58 8.54 -18.83 18.35
CA ASN A 58 7.18 -19.01 17.89
C ASN A 58 6.74 -17.88 16.95
N ASP A 59 7.20 -16.63 17.20
CA ASP A 59 7.07 -15.51 16.27
C ASP A 59 8.35 -14.68 16.26
N GLY A 60 8.67 -14.12 15.08
CA GLY A 60 9.82 -13.25 14.88
C GLY A 60 11.07 -13.94 14.32
N GLN A 61 10.99 -15.13 13.75
CA GLN A 61 12.14 -15.87 13.18
C GLN A 61 12.92 -15.03 12.14
N HIS A 62 12.20 -14.33 11.26
CA HIS A 62 12.83 -13.45 10.26
C HIS A 62 13.51 -12.23 10.91
N ARG A 63 12.92 -11.68 11.98
CA ARG A 63 13.50 -10.56 12.75
C ARG A 63 14.78 -11.00 13.45
N ARG A 64 14.72 -12.10 14.18
CA ARG A 64 15.90 -12.69 14.84
C ARG A 64 17.04 -12.90 13.85
N LYS A 65 16.75 -13.52 12.69
CA LYS A 65 17.78 -13.78 11.67
C LYS A 65 18.33 -12.49 11.06
N ALA A 66 17.48 -11.49 10.81
CA ALA A 66 17.90 -10.20 10.30
C ALA A 66 18.76 -9.41 11.31
N ILE A 67 18.45 -9.49 12.62
CA ILE A 67 19.25 -8.90 13.68
C ILE A 67 20.62 -9.58 13.72
N GLU A 68 20.67 -10.92 13.66
CA GLU A 68 21.95 -11.68 13.61
C GLU A 68 22.83 -11.25 12.43
N GLU A 69 22.23 -11.03 11.25
CA GLU A 69 22.95 -10.55 10.07
C GLU A 69 23.36 -9.07 10.17
N ALA A 70 22.53 -8.23 10.78
CA ALA A 70 22.85 -6.82 11.01
C ALA A 70 24.03 -6.68 12.01
N LEU A 71 24.06 -7.47 13.08
CA LEU A 71 25.15 -7.50 14.06
C LEU A 71 26.51 -7.88 13.45
N LYS A 72 26.52 -8.70 12.39
CA LYS A 72 27.77 -9.03 11.67
C LYS A 72 28.33 -7.83 10.90
N GLU A 73 27.47 -6.93 10.43
CA GLU A 73 27.88 -5.72 9.69
C GLU A 73 28.11 -4.53 10.62
N ASN A 74 27.32 -4.41 11.69
CA ASN A 74 27.46 -3.37 12.72
C ASN A 74 27.41 -4.00 14.13
N PRO A 75 28.56 -4.37 14.73
CA PRO A 75 28.62 -4.96 16.08
C PRO A 75 28.11 -4.05 17.19
N ASP A 76 28.10 -2.71 17.00
CA ASP A 76 27.66 -1.76 18.02
C ASP A 76 26.18 -1.90 18.36
N LEU A 77 25.38 -2.45 17.43
CA LEU A 77 23.98 -2.83 17.66
C LEU A 77 23.81 -3.89 18.77
N GLY A 78 24.88 -4.55 19.18
CA GLY A 78 24.87 -5.52 20.29
C GLY A 78 24.54 -4.91 21.66
N HIS A 79 24.63 -3.59 21.81
CA HIS A 79 24.24 -2.87 23.01
C HIS A 79 22.74 -2.51 23.03
N GLU A 80 22.03 -2.68 21.91
CA GLU A 80 20.60 -2.41 21.80
C GLU A 80 19.76 -3.49 22.50
N MET A 81 18.59 -3.09 23.00
CA MET A 81 17.66 -3.96 23.67
C MET A 81 16.48 -4.31 22.76
N ILE A 82 16.08 -5.58 22.79
CA ILE A 82 14.87 -6.06 22.14
C ILE A 82 13.92 -6.68 23.18
N SER A 83 12.64 -6.51 23.00
CA SER A 83 11.66 -7.17 23.86
C SER A 83 11.41 -8.61 23.39
N VAL A 84 11.38 -9.53 24.37
CA VAL A 84 11.09 -10.94 24.13
C VAL A 84 10.02 -11.40 25.12
N VAL A 85 9.01 -12.08 24.61
CA VAL A 85 7.98 -12.75 25.43
C VAL A 85 8.36 -14.23 25.52
N PHE A 86 8.60 -14.71 26.75
CA PHE A 86 8.92 -16.11 27.00
C PHE A 86 7.70 -16.87 27.52
N PHE A 87 7.51 -18.06 26.99
CA PHE A 87 6.53 -19.02 27.47
C PHE A 87 7.24 -20.32 27.88
N GLN A 88 6.72 -20.98 28.92
CA GLN A 88 7.13 -22.34 29.22
C GLN A 88 6.72 -23.24 28.05
N ASP A 89 7.64 -24.12 27.61
CA ASP A 89 7.30 -25.12 26.59
C ASP A 89 6.53 -26.28 27.25
N ASP A 90 5.26 -26.37 26.93
CA ASP A 90 4.37 -27.46 27.36
C ASP A 90 4.17 -28.50 26.24
N GLY A 91 5.11 -28.55 25.32
CA GLY A 91 5.15 -29.50 24.21
C GLY A 91 4.75 -28.97 22.87
N LEU A 92 5.06 -29.72 21.82
CA LEU A 92 4.96 -29.34 20.42
C LEU A 92 3.55 -28.85 20.02
N LYS A 93 2.51 -29.50 20.52
CA LYS A 93 1.12 -29.15 20.21
C LYS A 93 0.77 -27.74 20.65
N ARG A 94 1.22 -27.33 21.86
CA ARG A 94 0.99 -25.98 22.39
C ARG A 94 1.79 -24.93 21.62
N SER A 95 3.06 -25.22 21.31
CA SER A 95 3.91 -24.34 20.52
C SER A 95 3.37 -24.12 19.12
N GLN A 96 2.84 -25.16 18.46
CA GLN A 96 2.15 -25.08 17.19
C GLN A 96 0.85 -24.25 17.27
N GLN A 97 0.08 -24.42 18.34
CA GLN A 97 -1.13 -23.64 18.56
C GLN A 97 -0.79 -22.15 18.75
N MET A 98 0.20 -21.83 19.59
CA MET A 98 0.66 -20.43 19.78
C MET A 98 1.13 -19.81 18.45
N PHE A 99 1.91 -20.55 17.64
CA PHE A 99 2.31 -20.08 16.32
C PHE A 99 1.10 -19.78 15.42
N SER A 100 0.10 -20.65 15.44
CA SER A 100 -1.15 -20.46 14.69
C SER A 100 -1.88 -19.21 15.16
N ASP A 101 -2.05 -19.04 16.48
CA ASP A 101 -2.82 -17.94 17.07
C ASP A 101 -2.15 -16.57 16.82
N LEU A 102 -0.82 -16.50 17.00
CA LEU A 102 -0.04 -15.29 16.74
C LEU A 102 -0.11 -14.87 15.27
N ASN A 103 -0.08 -15.83 14.34
CA ASN A 103 -0.15 -15.53 12.90
C ASN A 103 -1.57 -15.27 12.40
N LYS A 104 -2.56 -16.03 12.90
CA LYS A 104 -3.96 -15.92 12.50
C LYS A 104 -4.60 -14.59 12.92
N ASN A 105 -4.24 -14.11 14.10
CA ASN A 105 -4.80 -12.90 14.69
C ASN A 105 -3.97 -11.64 14.39
N ALA A 106 -2.86 -11.76 13.66
CA ALA A 106 -2.05 -10.61 13.25
C ALA A 106 -2.80 -9.76 12.21
N VAL A 107 -3.27 -8.59 12.63
CA VAL A 107 -3.88 -7.60 11.73
C VAL A 107 -2.77 -6.83 11.02
N LYS A 108 -2.67 -7.01 9.71
CA LYS A 108 -1.74 -6.19 8.90
C LYS A 108 -2.36 -4.82 8.65
N PRO A 109 -1.61 -3.72 8.87
CA PRO A 109 -2.06 -2.39 8.47
C PRO A 109 -2.45 -2.35 7.00
N THR A 110 -3.45 -1.57 6.67
CA THR A 110 -3.86 -1.37 5.28
C THR A 110 -2.75 -0.67 4.50
N LYS A 111 -2.78 -0.80 3.16
CA LYS A 111 -1.82 -0.12 2.31
C LYS A 111 -1.94 1.41 2.42
N SER A 112 -3.15 1.94 2.54
CA SER A 112 -3.39 3.37 2.76
C SER A 112 -2.77 3.83 4.08
N LEU A 113 -2.98 3.08 5.16
CA LEU A 113 -2.42 3.39 6.48
C LEU A 113 -0.88 3.39 6.47
N ASN A 114 -0.27 2.43 5.76
CA ASN A 114 1.18 2.40 5.60
C ASN A 114 1.70 3.64 4.86
N ILE A 115 1.01 4.10 3.80
CA ILE A 115 1.37 5.33 3.08
C ILE A 115 1.20 6.55 4.00
N LEU A 116 0.12 6.62 4.76
CA LEU A 116 -0.21 7.75 5.62
C LEU A 116 0.85 7.99 6.71
N TYR A 117 1.34 6.91 7.35
CA TYR A 117 2.23 6.97 8.50
C TYR A 117 3.70 6.68 8.19
N ASP A 118 4.07 6.36 6.95
CA ASP A 118 5.47 6.20 6.57
C ASP A 118 6.13 7.57 6.30
N HIS A 119 6.59 8.21 7.38
CA HIS A 119 7.30 9.48 7.30
C HIS A 119 8.73 9.38 6.75
N ARG A 120 9.28 8.17 6.61
CA ARG A 120 10.61 7.91 6.05
C ARG A 120 10.58 7.75 4.53
N ASP A 121 9.47 7.28 3.99
CA ASP A 121 9.33 7.13 2.55
C ASP A 121 8.91 8.46 1.90
N LYS A 122 9.85 9.06 1.14
CA LYS A 122 9.63 10.33 0.44
C LYS A 122 8.47 10.30 -0.56
N PHE A 123 8.17 9.13 -1.13
CA PHE A 123 7.03 9.00 -2.03
C PHE A 123 5.72 9.00 -1.26
N SER A 124 5.62 8.28 -0.16
CA SER A 124 4.46 8.28 0.73
C SER A 124 4.14 9.71 1.21
N GLN A 125 5.14 10.44 1.67
CA GLN A 125 4.98 11.84 2.06
C GLN A 125 4.52 12.74 0.90
N PHE A 126 5.07 12.51 -0.31
CA PHE A 126 4.64 13.24 -1.49
C PHE A 126 3.17 12.97 -1.80
N ILE A 127 2.72 11.72 -1.77
CA ILE A 127 1.31 11.36 -2.04
C ILE A 127 0.36 11.99 -1.01
N VAL A 128 0.73 11.99 0.28
CA VAL A 128 -0.08 12.67 1.32
C VAL A 128 -0.20 14.18 1.03
N LYS A 129 0.89 14.84 0.61
CA LYS A 129 0.85 16.24 0.19
C LYS A 129 0.06 16.45 -1.10
N LEU A 130 0.20 15.54 -2.07
CA LEU A 130 -0.50 15.59 -3.35
C LEU A 130 -2.03 15.62 -3.15
N VAL A 131 -2.56 14.72 -2.31
CA VAL A 131 -4.01 14.64 -2.09
C VAL A 131 -4.58 15.84 -1.35
N GLY A 132 -3.77 16.60 -0.63
CA GLY A 132 -4.15 17.88 -0.04
C GLY A 132 -3.94 19.09 -0.95
N SER A 133 -3.35 18.93 -2.15
CA SER A 133 -3.00 20.04 -3.05
C SER A 133 -3.66 19.97 -4.42
N VAL A 134 -4.20 18.83 -4.82
CA VAL A 134 -4.96 18.66 -6.07
C VAL A 134 -6.45 18.75 -5.74
N GLU A 135 -7.13 19.72 -6.29
CA GLU A 135 -8.50 20.15 -5.93
C GLU A 135 -9.51 19.00 -5.85
N ILE A 136 -9.47 18.07 -6.81
CA ILE A 136 -10.41 16.92 -6.81
C ILE A 136 -10.17 15.97 -5.62
N PHE A 137 -8.97 15.88 -5.11
CA PHE A 137 -8.62 14.99 -4.02
C PHE A 137 -8.82 15.63 -2.65
N GLU A 138 -8.72 16.95 -2.55
CA GLU A 138 -8.80 17.68 -1.29
C GLU A 138 -10.11 17.40 -0.54
N GLY A 139 -9.99 16.84 0.67
CA GLY A 139 -11.14 16.48 1.51
C GLY A 139 -12.01 15.31 0.99
N ARG A 140 -11.56 14.58 -0.07
CA ARG A 140 -12.34 13.52 -0.71
C ARG A 140 -11.61 12.18 -0.79
N VAL A 141 -10.54 12.01 -0.01
CA VAL A 141 -9.71 10.78 -0.01
C VAL A 141 -9.86 10.03 1.31
N GLU A 142 -10.14 8.74 1.23
CA GLU A 142 -10.07 7.81 2.33
C GLU A 142 -8.59 7.50 2.62
N LEU A 143 -8.10 7.95 3.77
CA LEU A 143 -6.68 7.94 4.11
C LEU A 143 -6.22 6.64 4.76
N GLU A 144 -7.10 5.91 5.43
CA GLU A 144 -6.73 4.76 6.25
C GLU A 144 -7.12 3.42 5.63
N LYS A 145 -8.27 3.36 4.94
CA LYS A 145 -8.82 2.13 4.38
C LYS A 145 -8.50 2.00 2.89
N THR A 146 -8.47 0.77 2.40
CA THR A 146 -8.35 0.44 0.97
C THR A 146 -9.69 0.31 0.26
N SER A 147 -10.79 0.47 0.99
CA SER A 147 -12.17 0.46 0.48
C SER A 147 -12.97 1.57 1.13
N ILE A 148 -13.94 2.09 0.40
CA ILE A 148 -14.78 3.21 0.83
C ILE A 148 -16.19 2.68 1.08
N SER A 149 -16.76 2.98 2.25
CA SER A 149 -18.15 2.62 2.55
C SER A 149 -19.14 3.43 1.70
N ASN A 150 -20.31 2.87 1.42
CA ASN A 150 -21.33 3.53 0.59
C ASN A 150 -21.77 4.89 1.13
N ARG A 151 -21.69 5.10 2.46
CA ARG A 151 -22.10 6.35 3.13
C ARG A 151 -20.98 7.39 3.24
N SER A 152 -19.75 7.03 2.85
CA SER A 152 -18.60 7.94 2.97
C SER A 152 -18.69 9.12 2.02
N THR A 153 -18.23 10.27 2.47
CA THR A 153 -18.04 11.48 1.67
C THR A 153 -16.77 11.43 0.79
N ASN A 154 -15.92 10.42 0.99
CA ASN A 154 -14.72 10.22 0.20
C ASN A 154 -15.07 9.62 -1.18
N ALA A 155 -14.35 10.04 -2.22
CA ALA A 155 -14.48 9.51 -3.58
C ALA A 155 -13.36 8.53 -3.93
N PHE A 156 -12.18 8.72 -3.36
CA PHE A 156 -10.95 8.02 -3.71
C PHE A 156 -10.30 7.39 -2.48
N THR A 157 -9.38 6.43 -2.69
CA THR A 157 -8.53 5.87 -1.62
C THR A 157 -7.09 6.33 -1.82
N LEU A 158 -6.37 6.57 -0.72
CA LEU A 158 -4.98 7.02 -0.76
C LEU A 158 -4.08 6.04 -1.53
N ASN A 159 -4.24 4.73 -1.27
CA ASN A 159 -3.50 3.70 -1.98
C ASN A 159 -3.84 3.65 -3.48
N GLY A 160 -5.08 3.96 -3.87
CA GLY A 160 -5.50 3.99 -5.27
C GLY A 160 -4.79 5.10 -6.05
N ILE A 161 -4.72 6.30 -5.47
CA ILE A 161 -3.99 7.44 -6.05
C ILE A 161 -2.48 7.15 -6.11
N ALA A 162 -1.91 6.59 -5.04
CA ALA A 162 -0.49 6.22 -5.01
C ALA A 162 -0.13 5.20 -6.09
N ASP A 163 -0.92 4.13 -6.25
CA ASP A 163 -0.69 3.10 -7.25
C ASP A 163 -0.81 3.65 -8.68
N ALA A 164 -1.83 4.43 -8.95
CA ALA A 164 -2.03 5.07 -10.24
C ALA A 164 -0.89 6.05 -10.58
N SER A 165 -0.40 6.79 -9.60
CA SER A 165 0.73 7.71 -9.76
C SER A 165 2.05 6.98 -10.07
N LEU A 166 2.29 5.82 -9.45
CA LEU A 166 3.45 4.98 -9.80
C LEU A 166 3.35 4.40 -11.21
N ARG A 167 2.16 4.01 -11.65
CA ARG A 167 1.91 3.52 -13.01
C ARG A 167 2.14 4.60 -14.06
N LEU A 168 1.76 5.84 -13.76
CA LEU A 168 1.95 7.00 -14.63
C LEU A 168 3.44 7.21 -15.00
N ILE A 169 4.34 6.95 -14.07
CA ILE A 169 5.80 7.11 -14.30
C ILE A 169 6.50 5.78 -14.59
N GLY A 170 5.76 4.73 -14.95
CA GLY A 170 6.29 3.42 -15.31
C GLY A 170 6.98 2.67 -14.16
N LEU A 171 6.78 3.09 -12.91
CA LEU A 171 7.46 2.50 -11.77
C LEU A 171 6.73 1.26 -11.24
N ARG A 172 7.44 0.12 -11.27
CA ARG A 172 7.09 -1.09 -10.52
C ARG A 172 8.04 -1.21 -9.32
N LYS A 173 7.67 -0.64 -8.18
CA LYS A 173 8.22 -0.88 -6.80
C LYS A 173 9.76 -0.82 -6.56
N SER A 174 10.64 -0.63 -7.53
CA SER A 174 12.08 -0.85 -7.32
C SER A 174 12.94 0.41 -7.15
N ARG A 175 12.44 1.58 -7.54
CA ARG A 175 13.15 2.85 -7.34
C ARG A 175 12.24 3.94 -6.79
N LYS A 176 12.83 4.97 -6.20
CA LYS A 176 12.09 6.15 -5.72
C LYS A 176 11.87 7.14 -6.87
N PRO A 177 10.69 7.78 -6.96
CA PRO A 177 10.44 8.85 -7.93
C PRO A 177 11.39 10.03 -7.73
N THR A 178 11.83 10.61 -8.85
CA THR A 178 12.61 11.87 -8.87
C THR A 178 11.71 13.07 -8.57
N GLU A 179 12.29 14.23 -8.31
CA GLU A 179 11.52 15.46 -8.09
C GLU A 179 10.76 15.91 -9.35
N ASP A 180 11.33 15.70 -10.54
CA ASP A 180 10.65 16.01 -11.79
C ASP A 180 9.47 15.06 -12.07
N GLU A 181 9.61 13.77 -11.72
CA GLU A 181 8.49 12.82 -11.79
C GLU A 181 7.37 13.20 -10.81
N LYS A 182 7.70 13.70 -9.62
CA LYS A 182 6.70 14.20 -8.67
C LYS A 182 5.96 15.43 -9.20
N LYS A 183 6.67 16.37 -9.82
CA LYS A 183 6.05 17.52 -10.48
C LYS A 183 5.12 17.07 -11.61
N LEU A 184 5.58 16.13 -12.45
CA LEU A 184 4.78 15.55 -13.53
C LEU A 184 3.51 14.88 -12.99
N ILE A 185 3.61 14.08 -11.92
CA ILE A 185 2.45 13.44 -11.28
C ILE A 185 1.41 14.49 -10.85
N LYS A 186 1.85 15.56 -10.19
CA LYS A 186 0.94 16.62 -9.73
C LYS A 186 0.24 17.28 -10.91
N GLU A 187 1.01 17.72 -11.90
CA GLU A 187 0.49 18.37 -13.10
C GLU A 187 -0.46 17.46 -13.87
N TYR A 188 -0.14 16.17 -13.98
CA TYR A 188 -0.99 15.18 -14.60
C TYR A 188 -2.37 15.10 -13.94
N TRP A 189 -2.42 14.93 -12.62
CA TRP A 189 -3.70 14.85 -11.90
C TRP A 189 -4.51 16.14 -11.96
N GLU A 190 -3.86 17.30 -12.00
CA GLU A 190 -4.53 18.58 -12.22
C GLU A 190 -5.17 18.66 -13.61
N VAL A 191 -4.47 18.16 -14.65
CA VAL A 191 -5.00 18.13 -16.02
C VAL A 191 -6.12 17.10 -16.14
N VAL A 192 -5.95 15.89 -15.61
CA VAL A 192 -6.99 14.84 -15.59
C VAL A 192 -8.24 15.36 -14.88
N SER A 193 -8.09 15.99 -13.71
CA SER A 193 -9.20 16.56 -12.95
C SER A 193 -10.04 17.52 -13.78
N LYS A 194 -9.42 18.38 -14.57
CA LYS A 194 -10.11 19.35 -15.43
C LYS A 194 -10.81 18.73 -16.64
N ASN A 195 -10.47 17.48 -16.97
CA ASN A 195 -10.94 16.84 -18.20
C ASN A 195 -11.86 15.62 -17.96
N ILE A 196 -12.22 15.31 -16.71
CA ILE A 196 -13.31 14.39 -16.37
C ILE A 196 -14.50 15.25 -15.89
N PRO A 197 -15.60 15.34 -16.67
CA PRO A 197 -16.71 16.26 -16.37
C PRO A 197 -17.33 16.02 -14.99
N GLU A 198 -17.50 14.77 -14.59
CA GLU A 198 -18.11 14.39 -13.31
C GLU A 198 -17.24 14.81 -12.11
N TRP A 199 -15.90 14.85 -12.28
CA TRP A 199 -15.00 15.38 -11.24
C TRP A 199 -15.18 16.89 -11.08
N GLN A 200 -15.43 17.61 -12.17
CA GLN A 200 -15.74 19.04 -12.10
C GLN A 200 -17.10 19.29 -11.42
N LEU A 201 -18.10 18.45 -11.68
CA LEU A 201 -19.40 18.53 -10.97
C LEU A 201 -19.22 18.27 -9.46
N LEU A 202 -18.35 17.33 -9.07
CA LEU A 202 -18.05 17.06 -7.67
C LEU A 202 -17.33 18.24 -6.99
N ILE A 203 -16.35 18.83 -7.66
CA ILE A 203 -15.64 20.04 -7.17
C ILE A 203 -16.63 21.18 -6.95
N GLN A 204 -17.56 21.38 -7.87
CA GLN A 204 -18.59 22.43 -7.80
C GLN A 204 -19.72 22.12 -6.79
N GLY A 205 -19.70 20.97 -6.13
CA GLY A 205 -20.77 20.55 -5.20
C GLY A 205 -22.10 20.19 -5.87
N LYS A 206 -22.10 19.98 -7.19
CA LYS A 206 -23.31 19.62 -7.97
C LYS A 206 -23.64 18.13 -7.94
N THR A 207 -22.74 17.30 -7.44
CA THR A 207 -22.94 15.87 -7.21
C THR A 207 -22.20 15.44 -5.95
N SER A 208 -22.47 14.26 -5.45
CA SER A 208 -21.82 13.71 -4.27
C SER A 208 -20.81 12.62 -4.61
N SER A 209 -19.80 12.42 -3.74
CA SER A 209 -18.84 11.32 -3.87
C SER A 209 -19.52 9.94 -3.89
N SER A 210 -20.62 9.79 -3.13
CA SER A 210 -21.41 8.54 -3.10
C SER A 210 -22.06 8.27 -4.45
N GLU A 211 -22.61 9.29 -5.10
CA GLU A 211 -23.24 9.18 -6.41
C GLU A 211 -22.19 8.84 -7.49
N LEU A 212 -21.04 9.53 -7.49
CA LEU A 212 -19.96 9.21 -8.40
C LEU A 212 -19.52 7.75 -8.30
N ARG A 213 -19.33 7.27 -7.07
CA ARG A 213 -18.92 5.86 -6.86
C ARG A 213 -19.96 4.85 -7.30
N LYS A 214 -21.25 5.20 -7.22
CA LYS A 214 -22.34 4.30 -7.64
C LYS A 214 -22.51 4.28 -9.16
N SER A 215 -22.37 5.41 -9.80
CA SER A 215 -22.77 5.58 -11.21
C SER A 215 -21.60 5.50 -12.18
N PHE A 216 -20.36 5.77 -11.73
CA PHE A 216 -19.20 5.90 -12.62
C PHE A 216 -18.04 4.99 -12.21
N VAL A 217 -17.17 4.66 -13.17
CA VAL A 217 -16.00 3.79 -12.95
C VAL A 217 -14.76 4.56 -12.47
N HIS A 218 -14.61 5.83 -12.81
CA HIS A 218 -13.39 6.62 -12.65
C HIS A 218 -12.98 6.93 -11.21
N THR A 219 -13.82 6.64 -10.21
CA THR A 219 -13.46 6.71 -8.79
C THR A 219 -12.90 5.40 -8.25
N ASN A 220 -13.04 4.30 -9.01
CA ASN A 220 -12.54 3.00 -8.62
C ASN A 220 -11.02 2.90 -8.77
N THR A 221 -10.35 2.27 -7.82
CA THR A 221 -8.89 2.08 -7.82
C THR A 221 -8.36 1.46 -9.11
N ASN A 222 -9.05 0.47 -9.70
CA ASN A 222 -8.62 -0.15 -10.95
C ASN A 222 -8.73 0.81 -12.13
N CYS A 223 -9.76 1.64 -12.17
CA CYS A 223 -9.89 2.68 -13.19
C CYS A 223 -8.83 3.77 -13.02
N LEU A 224 -8.54 4.20 -11.79
CA LEU A 224 -7.42 5.13 -11.52
C LEU A 224 -6.10 4.55 -12.02
N ASN A 225 -5.86 3.27 -11.79
CA ASN A 225 -4.68 2.58 -12.31
C ASN A 225 -4.64 2.56 -13.85
N ALA A 226 -5.78 2.35 -14.50
CA ALA A 226 -5.90 2.41 -15.95
C ALA A 226 -5.63 3.82 -16.50
N ILE A 227 -6.14 4.85 -15.82
CA ILE A 227 -5.85 6.26 -16.11
C ILE A 227 -4.35 6.53 -16.00
N GLY A 228 -3.68 6.01 -14.95
CA GLY A 228 -2.23 6.13 -14.77
C GLY A 228 -1.43 5.46 -15.91
N ILE A 229 -1.80 4.23 -16.30
CA ILE A 229 -1.15 3.52 -17.43
C ILE A 229 -1.35 4.27 -18.75
N ALA A 230 -2.59 4.68 -19.04
CA ALA A 230 -2.87 5.44 -20.25
C ALA A 230 -2.09 6.76 -20.27
N GLY A 231 -2.01 7.44 -19.13
CA GLY A 231 -1.22 8.66 -18.97
C GLY A 231 0.24 8.49 -19.29
N GLN A 232 0.87 7.41 -18.79
CA GLN A 232 2.27 7.08 -19.11
C GLN A 232 2.47 7.01 -20.63
N ILE A 233 1.66 6.22 -21.32
CA ILE A 233 1.79 6.00 -22.77
C ILE A 233 1.52 7.30 -23.55
N ILE A 234 0.49 8.07 -23.15
CA ILE A 234 0.17 9.36 -23.78
C ILE A 234 1.37 10.32 -23.66
N ILE A 235 1.98 10.43 -22.48
CA ILE A 235 3.13 11.31 -22.24
C ILE A 235 4.35 10.85 -23.04
N GLU A 236 4.63 9.55 -23.06
CA GLU A 236 5.76 9.00 -23.82
C GLU A 236 5.63 9.24 -25.33
N GLN A 237 4.43 9.06 -25.88
CA GLN A 237 4.20 9.27 -27.32
C GLN A 237 4.00 10.73 -27.71
N ASN A 238 3.57 11.59 -26.77
CA ASN A 238 3.23 12.99 -27.04
C ASN A 238 3.86 13.93 -25.98
N PRO A 239 5.18 13.96 -25.80
CA PRO A 239 5.82 14.65 -24.67
C PRO A 239 5.51 16.16 -24.63
N ASN A 240 5.28 16.80 -25.78
CA ASN A 240 5.02 18.24 -25.88
C ASN A 240 3.52 18.59 -25.90
N SER A 241 2.63 17.63 -26.15
CA SER A 241 1.18 17.87 -26.38
C SER A 241 0.26 16.95 -25.57
N TRP A 242 0.78 16.18 -24.61
CA TRP A 242 0.00 15.25 -23.81
C TRP A 242 -1.21 15.88 -23.09
N LYS A 243 -1.08 17.16 -22.70
CA LYS A 243 -2.16 17.91 -22.07
C LYS A 243 -3.36 18.11 -23.03
N ASP A 244 -3.06 18.33 -24.31
CA ASP A 244 -4.10 18.48 -25.34
C ASP A 244 -4.74 17.13 -25.65
N VAL A 245 -3.95 16.05 -25.69
CA VAL A 245 -4.47 14.69 -25.86
C VAL A 245 -5.43 14.33 -24.71
N LEU A 246 -5.09 14.67 -23.46
CA LEU A 246 -5.94 14.42 -22.29
C LEU A 246 -7.27 15.20 -22.30
N LYS A 247 -7.43 16.24 -23.13
CA LYS A 247 -8.74 16.91 -23.32
C LYS A 247 -9.79 15.94 -23.85
N ASN A 248 -9.39 14.88 -24.52
CA ASN A 248 -10.29 13.84 -25.02
C ASN A 248 -10.93 12.98 -23.92
N LEU A 249 -10.43 13.01 -22.67
CA LEU A 249 -11.08 12.36 -21.54
C LEU A 249 -12.55 12.81 -21.36
N LYS A 250 -12.89 14.03 -21.80
CA LYS A 250 -14.27 14.55 -21.81
C LYS A 250 -15.22 13.78 -22.73
N LYS A 251 -14.68 13.03 -23.70
CA LYS A 251 -15.46 12.26 -24.69
C LYS A 251 -15.75 10.83 -24.21
N ILE A 252 -15.16 10.41 -23.11
CA ILE A 252 -15.32 9.06 -22.56
C ILE A 252 -16.62 9.03 -21.77
N ASP A 253 -17.46 8.05 -22.05
CA ASP A 253 -18.57 7.71 -21.16
C ASP A 253 -18.06 6.89 -19.97
N TRP A 254 -17.89 7.56 -18.85
CA TRP A 254 -17.41 6.96 -17.60
C TRP A 254 -18.50 6.22 -16.81
N SER A 255 -19.75 6.22 -17.31
CA SER A 255 -20.87 5.53 -16.67
C SER A 255 -20.59 4.03 -16.54
N ARG A 256 -20.99 3.44 -15.42
CA ARG A 256 -20.95 1.97 -15.25
C ARG A 256 -21.86 1.23 -16.23
N ALA A 257 -22.84 1.90 -16.84
CA ALA A 257 -23.72 1.32 -17.83
C ALA A 257 -23.10 1.29 -19.23
N SER A 258 -21.97 1.98 -19.46
CA SER A 258 -21.29 1.97 -20.75
C SER A 258 -20.71 0.60 -21.07
N SER A 259 -20.96 0.12 -22.30
CA SER A 259 -20.40 -1.12 -22.82
C SER A 259 -18.86 -1.12 -22.91
N ASP A 260 -18.25 0.06 -22.95
CA ASP A 260 -16.80 0.22 -22.96
C ASP A 260 -16.12 -0.43 -21.73
N TRP A 261 -16.83 -0.56 -20.61
CA TRP A 261 -16.29 -1.10 -19.36
C TRP A 261 -16.66 -2.57 -19.09
N GLU A 262 -17.63 -3.14 -19.85
CA GLU A 262 -18.03 -4.54 -19.68
C GLU A 262 -16.88 -5.48 -20.04
N LYS A 263 -16.71 -6.56 -19.26
CA LYS A 263 -15.58 -7.50 -19.28
C LYS A 263 -14.19 -6.92 -19.01
N ARG A 264 -14.08 -5.60 -18.77
CA ARG A 264 -12.85 -4.88 -18.43
C ARG A 264 -12.80 -4.54 -16.95
N LEU A 265 -13.57 -3.57 -16.53
CA LEU A 265 -13.73 -3.18 -15.13
C LEU A 265 -15.02 -3.71 -14.51
N ILE A 266 -15.98 -4.07 -15.34
CA ILE A 266 -17.31 -4.54 -14.95
C ILE A 266 -17.54 -5.93 -15.52
N LEU A 267 -18.15 -6.80 -14.73
CA LEU A 267 -18.67 -8.09 -15.17
C LEU A 267 -20.02 -8.32 -14.49
N ASN A 268 -21.07 -8.54 -15.28
CA ASN A 268 -22.44 -8.69 -14.78
C ASN A 268 -22.87 -7.52 -13.86
N GLY A 269 -22.54 -6.30 -14.22
CA GLY A 269 -22.87 -5.09 -13.46
C GLY A 269 -22.04 -4.84 -12.20
N GLN A 270 -21.06 -5.70 -11.89
CA GLN A 270 -20.21 -5.56 -10.70
C GLN A 270 -18.77 -5.21 -11.06
N MET A 271 -18.19 -4.29 -10.27
CA MET A 271 -16.77 -3.92 -10.42
C MET A 271 -15.86 -5.12 -10.12
N GLN A 272 -14.96 -5.42 -11.04
CA GLN A 272 -14.00 -6.50 -10.94
C GLN A 272 -12.66 -6.06 -10.33
N LYS A 273 -11.94 -7.02 -9.71
CA LYS A 273 -10.65 -6.79 -9.05
C LYS A 273 -9.52 -7.61 -9.69
N HIS A 274 -9.44 -7.69 -11.01
CA HIS A 274 -8.37 -8.44 -11.66
C HIS A 274 -7.42 -7.53 -12.47
N ALA A 275 -6.15 -7.92 -12.54
CA ALA A 275 -5.11 -7.10 -13.14
C ALA A 275 -5.30 -6.91 -14.67
N ALA A 276 -5.74 -7.95 -15.39
CA ALA A 276 -5.97 -7.86 -16.83
C ALA A 276 -7.01 -6.78 -17.20
N GLY A 277 -8.04 -6.61 -16.36
CA GLY A 277 -9.06 -5.58 -16.60
C GLY A 277 -8.51 -4.16 -16.53
N ILE A 278 -7.43 -3.92 -15.79
CA ILE A 278 -6.79 -2.60 -15.73
C ILE A 278 -6.13 -2.27 -17.06
N ASP A 279 -5.43 -3.22 -17.68
CA ASP A 279 -4.77 -3.01 -18.97
C ASP A 279 -5.79 -2.84 -20.09
N LEU A 280 -6.88 -3.63 -20.08
CA LEU A 280 -8.00 -3.48 -21.01
C LEU A 280 -8.70 -2.13 -20.87
N ALA A 281 -8.92 -1.65 -19.65
CA ALA A 281 -9.48 -0.33 -19.41
C ALA A 281 -8.54 0.79 -19.87
N ALA A 282 -7.23 0.64 -19.71
CA ALA A 282 -6.26 1.57 -20.23
C ALA A 282 -6.29 1.63 -21.77
N ASN A 283 -6.53 0.50 -22.45
CA ASN A 283 -6.69 0.46 -23.91
C ASN A 283 -7.89 1.28 -24.37
N VAL A 284 -9.03 1.17 -23.68
CA VAL A 284 -10.21 2.01 -23.97
C VAL A 284 -9.86 3.50 -23.86
N ILE A 285 -9.20 3.89 -22.77
CA ILE A 285 -8.81 5.29 -22.56
C ILE A 285 -7.88 5.78 -23.68
N LEU A 286 -6.87 4.98 -24.06
CA LEU A 286 -5.94 5.28 -25.14
C LEU A 286 -6.68 5.49 -26.47
N GLN A 287 -7.53 4.54 -26.87
CA GLN A 287 -8.29 4.61 -28.12
C GLN A 287 -9.22 5.84 -28.16
N LYS A 288 -9.94 6.13 -27.07
CA LYS A 288 -10.81 7.33 -26.97
C LYS A 288 -9.98 8.63 -26.98
N CYS A 289 -8.73 8.58 -26.54
CA CYS A 289 -7.79 9.70 -26.64
C CYS A 289 -7.11 9.81 -28.03
N GLY A 290 -7.40 8.92 -28.97
CA GLY A 290 -6.82 8.93 -30.30
C GLY A 290 -5.43 8.30 -30.39
N ILE A 291 -5.05 7.48 -29.41
CA ILE A 291 -3.78 6.77 -29.36
C ILE A 291 -3.96 5.35 -29.87
N SER A 292 -3.17 4.96 -30.86
CA SER A 292 -3.14 3.58 -31.37
C SER A 292 -2.52 2.63 -30.36
N LEU A 293 -3.08 1.44 -30.23
CA LEU A 293 -2.53 0.40 -29.37
C LEU A 293 -1.27 -0.20 -29.99
N SER A 294 -0.26 -0.48 -29.16
CA SER A 294 0.89 -1.28 -29.57
C SER A 294 0.44 -2.74 -29.84
N GLU A 295 1.26 -3.50 -30.57
CA GLU A 295 0.98 -4.91 -30.87
C GLU A 295 0.70 -5.73 -29.61
N ASP A 296 1.46 -5.51 -28.53
CA ASP A 296 1.28 -6.24 -27.29
C ASP A 296 -0.05 -5.86 -26.58
N ARG A 297 -0.44 -4.60 -26.65
CA ARG A 297 -1.73 -4.14 -26.13
C ARG A 297 -2.90 -4.62 -26.99
N GLN A 298 -2.72 -4.70 -28.30
CA GLN A 298 -3.71 -5.30 -29.18
C GLN A 298 -3.92 -6.79 -28.87
N LYS A 299 -2.86 -7.56 -28.64
CA LYS A 299 -2.96 -8.96 -28.19
C LYS A 299 -3.73 -9.14 -26.87
N ILE A 300 -3.69 -8.13 -25.99
CA ILE A 300 -4.49 -8.16 -24.75
C ILE A 300 -5.96 -7.91 -25.07
N GLU A 301 -6.25 -6.98 -25.97
CA GLU A 301 -7.61 -6.66 -26.42
C GLU A 301 -8.25 -7.82 -27.16
N ASP A 302 -7.51 -8.49 -28.02
CA ASP A 302 -7.98 -9.64 -28.83
C ASP A 302 -8.36 -10.88 -27.99
N LYS A 303 -8.03 -10.89 -26.69
CA LYS A 303 -8.41 -11.97 -25.75
C LYS A 303 -9.74 -11.71 -25.02
N LEU A 304 -10.38 -10.58 -25.26
CA LEU A 304 -11.62 -10.19 -24.61
C LEU A 304 -12.85 -10.89 -25.22
#